data_9c899404876e89fd9e34a67ef2b7d8bf
#
_entry.id   9c899404876e89fd9e34a67ef2b7d8bf
#
_cell.length_a   1.000
_cell.length_b   1.000
_cell.length_c   1.000
_cell.angle_alpha   90.00
_cell.angle_beta   90.00
_cell.angle_gamma   90.00
#
_symmetry.space_group_name_H-M   'P 1'
#
loop_
_entity.id
_entity.type
_entity.pdbx_description
1 polymer ?
#
loop_
_entity_poly.entity_id
_entity_poly.type
_entity_poly.pdbx_seq_one_letter_code
_entity_poly.pdbx_strand_id
1 'polypeptide(L)'
;MAKIILITHQKGGVGKSTLTYNLAQNLSEHSKVAILDIDAQGSLSQLSKIVNSFQITTDENILTIDNNLDFIFIDTPPYLSSKLKGLIKIADLILVPTKAGILDLLAIDNTISLIKDEMKENNTMIILNMVKANTTITEDILKSLDSHKIKIAQTMISDLVAFTRSPLLKGVTADRNAQRQIDSLTKEVLTTLI
;
A
#
# COMPACT_ATOMS: atom_id res chain seq x y z
N MET A 1 -17.46 10.70 -4.52
CA MET A 1 -16.04 11.00 -4.28
C MET A 1 -15.26 9.70 -4.35
N ALA A 2 -14.06 9.73 -4.93
CA ALA A 2 -13.17 8.57 -4.96
C ALA A 2 -12.81 8.11 -3.56
N LYS A 3 -12.60 6.80 -3.36
CA LYS A 3 -12.05 6.23 -2.14
C LYS A 3 -10.54 6.46 -2.08
N ILE A 4 -10.05 7.05 -1.01
CA ILE A 4 -8.64 7.38 -0.82
C ILE A 4 -7.96 6.26 -0.03
N ILE A 5 -6.96 5.62 -0.65
CA ILE A 5 -6.17 4.54 -0.06
C ILE A 5 -4.74 5.05 0.13
N LEU A 6 -4.33 5.24 1.38
CA LEU A 6 -3.00 5.71 1.73
C LEU A 6 -2.07 4.53 1.99
N ILE A 7 -0.94 4.47 1.27
CA ILE A 7 0.11 3.48 1.54
C ILE A 7 1.26 4.19 2.23
N THR A 8 1.50 3.84 3.49
CA THR A 8 2.51 4.52 4.30
C THR A 8 3.27 3.58 5.23
N HIS A 9 4.52 3.89 5.44
CA HIS A 9 5.40 3.35 6.47
C HIS A 9 6.63 4.24 6.54
N GLN A 10 7.08 4.61 7.74
CA GLN A 10 8.22 5.50 7.91
C GLN A 10 9.57 4.85 7.55
N LYS A 11 9.62 3.53 7.43
CA LYS A 11 10.82 2.82 6.96
C LYS A 11 10.86 2.74 5.43
N GLY A 12 12.03 2.95 4.85
CA GLY A 12 12.29 2.70 3.43
C GLY A 12 12.41 1.22 3.10
N GLY A 13 12.15 0.86 1.83
CA GLY A 13 12.37 -0.49 1.32
C GLY A 13 11.41 -1.58 1.83
N VAL A 14 10.25 -1.20 2.39
CA VAL A 14 9.18 -2.15 2.78
C VAL A 14 8.21 -2.47 1.64
N GLY A 15 8.42 -1.88 0.45
CA GLY A 15 7.67 -2.17 -0.76
C GLY A 15 6.41 -1.32 -0.95
N LYS A 16 6.32 -0.11 -0.37
CA LYS A 16 5.17 0.81 -0.55
C LYS A 16 4.81 0.99 -2.02
N SER A 17 5.70 1.57 -2.81
CA SER A 17 5.45 1.88 -4.23
C SER A 17 5.14 0.64 -5.07
N THR A 18 5.81 -0.48 -4.81
CA THR A 18 5.53 -1.75 -5.49
C THR A 18 4.12 -2.24 -5.19
N LEU A 19 3.70 -2.18 -3.93
CA LEU A 19 2.37 -2.59 -3.51
C LEU A 19 1.31 -1.64 -4.08
N THR A 20 1.54 -0.33 -4.01
CA THR A 20 0.69 0.71 -4.60
C THR A 20 0.44 0.43 -6.08
N TYR A 21 1.50 0.21 -6.85
CA TYR A 21 1.40 -0.08 -8.28
C TYR A 21 0.56 -1.34 -8.55
N ASN A 22 0.85 -2.44 -7.87
CA ASN A 22 0.20 -3.72 -8.16
C ASN A 22 -1.28 -3.73 -7.75
N LEU A 23 -1.65 -3.09 -6.65
CA LEU A 23 -3.06 -2.92 -6.27
C LEU A 23 -3.81 -2.01 -7.26
N ALA A 24 -3.20 -0.89 -7.65
CA ALA A 24 -3.78 0.02 -8.62
C ALA A 24 -3.96 -0.65 -10.00
N GLN A 25 -2.94 -1.40 -10.46
CA GLN A 25 -3.00 -2.15 -11.71
C GLN A 25 -4.11 -3.21 -11.68
N ASN A 26 -4.25 -3.95 -10.59
CA ASN A 26 -5.27 -4.97 -10.46
C ASN A 26 -6.69 -4.39 -10.44
N LEU A 27 -6.89 -3.28 -9.72
CA LEU A 27 -8.19 -2.59 -9.67
C LEU A 27 -8.54 -1.88 -10.97
N SER A 28 -7.55 -1.43 -11.74
CA SER A 28 -7.78 -0.70 -12.99
C SER A 28 -8.45 -1.53 -14.10
N GLU A 29 -8.51 -2.86 -13.94
CA GLU A 29 -9.24 -3.74 -14.86
C GLU A 29 -10.76 -3.50 -14.81
N HIS A 30 -11.29 -3.02 -13.68
CA HIS A 30 -12.73 -2.89 -13.46
C HIS A 30 -13.15 -1.55 -12.84
N SER A 31 -12.20 -0.64 -12.58
CA SER A 31 -12.43 0.61 -11.87
C SER A 31 -11.56 1.72 -12.42
N LYS A 32 -11.98 2.97 -12.24
CA LYS A 32 -11.20 4.15 -12.58
C LYS A 32 -10.25 4.48 -11.44
N VAL A 33 -8.97 4.26 -11.65
CA VAL A 33 -7.93 4.36 -10.62
C VAL A 33 -6.95 5.46 -10.95
N ALA A 34 -6.44 6.12 -9.93
CA ALA A 34 -5.26 6.96 -10.03
C ALA A 34 -4.26 6.69 -8.90
N ILE A 35 -3.00 6.99 -9.16
CA ILE A 35 -1.95 7.05 -8.14
C ILE A 35 -1.50 8.50 -8.00
N LEU A 36 -1.51 9.00 -6.77
CA LEU A 36 -0.83 10.22 -6.36
C LEU A 36 0.51 9.82 -5.75
N ASP A 37 1.59 10.09 -6.49
CA ASP A 37 2.97 9.83 -6.04
C ASP A 37 3.52 11.10 -5.39
N ILE A 38 3.62 11.11 -4.05
CA ILE A 38 4.19 12.23 -3.27
C ILE A 38 5.62 11.96 -2.81
N ASP A 39 6.22 10.85 -3.25
CA ASP A 39 7.64 10.59 -3.02
C ASP A 39 8.49 11.45 -3.98
N ALA A 40 9.32 12.34 -3.43
CA ALA A 40 10.22 13.19 -4.22
C ALA A 40 11.23 12.38 -5.06
N GLN A 41 11.47 11.11 -4.72
CA GLN A 41 12.25 10.20 -5.56
C GLN A 41 11.49 9.80 -6.84
N GLY A 42 10.16 9.97 -6.86
CA GLY A 42 9.34 9.83 -8.04
C GLY A 42 9.37 8.43 -8.66
N SER A 43 9.46 7.40 -7.84
CA SER A 43 9.56 6.01 -8.34
C SER A 43 8.39 5.61 -9.23
N LEU A 44 7.18 6.03 -8.89
CA LEU A 44 5.96 5.75 -9.67
C LEU A 44 5.70 6.81 -10.73
N SER A 45 5.99 8.08 -10.46
CA SER A 45 5.79 9.16 -11.43
C SER A 45 6.61 8.98 -12.70
N GLN A 46 7.80 8.36 -12.61
CA GLN A 46 8.60 7.98 -13.77
C GLN A 46 7.90 6.97 -14.69
N LEU A 47 6.97 6.18 -14.15
CA LEU A 47 6.20 5.21 -14.92
C LEU A 47 5.02 5.82 -15.67
N SER A 48 4.65 7.08 -15.42
CA SER A 48 3.49 7.76 -16.03
C SER A 48 3.51 7.74 -17.56
N LYS A 49 4.70 7.65 -18.18
CA LYS A 49 4.87 7.59 -19.65
C LYS A 49 4.63 6.20 -20.25
N ILE A 50 4.67 5.15 -19.44
CA ILE A 50 4.58 3.76 -19.92
C ILE A 50 3.33 3.04 -19.40
N VAL A 51 2.72 3.55 -18.35
CA VAL A 51 1.46 3.03 -17.79
C VAL A 51 0.30 3.76 -18.45
N ASN A 52 -0.61 2.99 -19.08
CA ASN A 52 -1.78 3.53 -19.76
C ASN A 52 -3.10 3.06 -19.14
N SER A 53 -3.06 2.14 -18.17
CA SER A 53 -4.23 1.54 -17.54
C SER A 53 -4.87 2.44 -16.47
N PHE A 54 -4.09 3.35 -15.90
CA PHE A 54 -4.54 4.33 -14.90
C PHE A 54 -3.62 5.55 -14.89
N GLN A 55 -4.10 6.63 -14.26
CA GLN A 55 -3.35 7.87 -14.15
C GLN A 55 -2.31 7.78 -13.01
N ILE A 56 -1.10 8.29 -13.26
CA ILE A 56 -0.08 8.54 -12.22
C ILE A 56 0.25 10.04 -12.26
N THR A 57 0.10 10.72 -11.13
CA THR A 57 0.33 12.17 -11.01
C THR A 57 1.03 12.52 -9.71
N THR A 58 1.68 13.69 -9.68
CA THR A 58 2.21 14.33 -8.48
C THR A 58 1.38 15.52 -8.04
N ASP A 59 0.29 15.84 -8.78
CA ASP A 59 -0.59 16.96 -8.48
C ASP A 59 -1.60 16.59 -7.40
N GLU A 60 -1.43 17.16 -6.21
CA GLU A 60 -2.30 16.95 -5.04
C GLU A 60 -3.75 17.46 -5.27
N ASN A 61 -4.00 18.31 -6.26
CA ASN A 61 -5.35 18.76 -6.60
C ASN A 61 -6.28 17.60 -6.96
N ILE A 62 -5.74 16.44 -7.38
CA ILE A 62 -6.53 15.24 -7.68
C ILE A 62 -7.39 14.80 -6.48
N LEU A 63 -7.02 15.13 -5.26
CA LEU A 63 -7.76 14.80 -4.03
C LEU A 63 -9.01 15.65 -3.82
N THR A 64 -9.10 16.80 -4.46
CA THR A 64 -10.16 17.81 -4.23
C THR A 64 -11.05 18.03 -5.44
N ILE A 65 -10.58 17.73 -6.62
CA ILE A 65 -11.33 17.91 -7.89
C ILE A 65 -12.30 16.72 -8.04
N ASP A 66 -13.51 17.00 -8.52
CA ASP A 66 -14.43 15.94 -8.96
C ASP A 66 -13.90 15.34 -10.27
N ASN A 67 -13.23 14.22 -10.15
CA ASN A 67 -12.45 13.60 -11.21
C ASN A 67 -13.07 12.28 -11.73
N ASN A 68 -14.27 11.93 -11.29
CA ASN A 68 -14.96 10.71 -11.69
C ASN A 68 -14.09 9.44 -11.53
N LEU A 69 -13.20 9.43 -10.52
CA LEU A 69 -12.40 8.28 -10.10
C LEU A 69 -13.14 7.46 -9.03
N ASP A 70 -12.90 6.15 -9.04
CA ASP A 70 -13.39 5.24 -8.01
C ASP A 70 -12.39 5.14 -6.85
N PHE A 71 -11.07 5.11 -7.18
CA PHE A 71 -10.00 4.97 -6.22
C PHE A 71 -8.82 5.90 -6.51
N ILE A 72 -8.26 6.48 -5.44
CA ILE A 72 -6.99 7.20 -5.47
C ILE A 72 -6.05 6.54 -4.47
N PHE A 73 -4.95 5.98 -4.96
CA PHE A 73 -3.86 5.48 -4.14
C PHE A 73 -2.86 6.60 -3.90
N ILE A 74 -2.43 6.78 -2.64
CA ILE A 74 -1.38 7.75 -2.29
C ILE A 74 -0.14 6.97 -1.90
N ASP A 75 0.93 7.08 -2.70
CA ASP A 75 2.25 6.54 -2.37
C ASP A 75 3.10 7.57 -1.63
N THR A 76 3.65 7.19 -0.47
CA THR A 76 4.37 8.10 0.41
C THR A 76 5.86 7.79 0.48
N PRO A 77 6.74 8.83 0.62
CA PRO A 77 8.13 8.61 0.95
C PRO A 77 8.30 8.03 2.36
N PRO A 78 9.47 7.45 2.67
CA PRO A 78 9.85 7.22 4.05
C PRO A 78 10.01 8.58 4.77
N TYR A 79 9.72 8.62 6.07
CA TYR A 79 9.90 9.82 6.92
C TYR A 79 9.09 11.07 6.52
N LEU A 80 7.91 10.91 5.97
CA LEU A 80 7.01 12.03 5.70
C LEU A 80 6.36 12.48 7.02
N SER A 81 6.94 13.49 7.70
CA SER A 81 6.45 13.90 9.03
C SER A 81 5.37 14.98 9.01
N SER A 82 5.53 16.03 8.21
CA SER A 82 4.64 17.20 8.28
C SER A 82 3.30 17.02 7.57
N LYS A 83 3.29 16.37 6.41
CA LYS A 83 2.06 16.15 5.61
C LYS A 83 1.31 14.86 5.98
N LEU A 84 1.99 13.89 6.60
CA LEU A 84 1.43 12.56 6.80
C LEU A 84 0.16 12.57 7.64
N LYS A 85 0.12 13.39 8.70
CA LYS A 85 -1.09 13.53 9.53
C LYS A 85 -2.31 13.99 8.73
N GLY A 86 -2.12 14.96 7.82
CA GLY A 86 -3.20 15.41 6.93
C GLY A 86 -3.71 14.31 6.00
N LEU A 87 -2.80 13.49 5.45
CA LEU A 87 -3.15 12.37 4.57
C LEU A 87 -3.85 11.25 5.34
N ILE A 88 -3.40 10.94 6.56
CA ILE A 88 -4.05 9.98 7.46
C ILE A 88 -5.51 10.39 7.70
N LYS A 89 -5.77 11.68 7.97
CA LYS A 89 -7.14 12.18 8.22
C LYS A 89 -8.10 11.95 7.07
N ILE A 90 -7.66 12.19 5.85
CA ILE A 90 -8.52 12.10 4.65
C ILE A 90 -8.62 10.69 4.08
N ALA A 91 -7.73 9.76 4.46
CA ALA A 91 -7.75 8.41 3.96
C ALA A 91 -9.00 7.63 4.41
N ASP A 92 -9.65 6.95 3.46
CA ASP A 92 -10.71 5.98 3.75
C ASP A 92 -10.11 4.66 4.27
N LEU A 93 -8.91 4.30 3.78
CA LEU A 93 -8.15 3.13 4.23
C LEU A 93 -6.66 3.43 4.21
N ILE A 94 -5.95 2.95 5.23
CA ILE A 94 -4.51 3.06 5.36
C ILE A 94 -3.90 1.66 5.29
N LEU A 95 -2.98 1.45 4.36
CA LEU A 95 -2.22 0.22 4.21
C LEU A 95 -0.81 0.43 4.73
N VAL A 96 -0.39 -0.42 5.65
CA VAL A 96 0.94 -0.35 6.27
C VAL A 96 1.72 -1.62 5.92
N PRO A 97 2.44 -1.65 4.78
CA PRO A 97 3.26 -2.80 4.43
C PRO A 97 4.48 -2.87 5.35
N THR A 98 4.76 -4.05 5.89
CA THR A 98 5.94 -4.31 6.73
C THR A 98 6.56 -5.65 6.38
N LYS A 99 7.88 -5.79 6.59
CA LYS A 99 8.55 -7.09 6.47
C LYS A 99 8.42 -7.87 7.77
N ALA A 100 8.54 -9.20 7.68
CA ALA A 100 8.49 -10.09 8.83
C ALA A 100 9.85 -10.16 9.58
N GLY A 101 10.48 -9.01 9.83
CA GLY A 101 11.75 -8.91 10.54
C GLY A 101 11.62 -8.10 11.83
N ILE A 102 12.39 -8.44 12.87
CA ILE A 102 12.37 -7.76 14.17
C ILE A 102 12.59 -6.25 14.01
N LEU A 103 13.56 -5.84 13.19
CA LEU A 103 13.84 -4.42 12.95
C LEU A 103 12.73 -3.70 12.17
N ASP A 104 11.93 -4.45 11.42
CA ASP A 104 10.77 -3.91 10.70
C ASP A 104 9.59 -3.72 11.65
N LEU A 105 9.41 -4.63 12.61
CA LEU A 105 8.41 -4.52 13.67
C LEU A 105 8.68 -3.32 14.58
N LEU A 106 9.93 -3.10 15.00
CA LEU A 106 10.29 -1.91 15.79
C LEU A 106 10.05 -0.60 15.03
N ALA A 107 10.20 -0.63 13.70
CA ALA A 107 9.99 0.57 12.88
C ALA A 107 8.51 0.88 12.61
N ILE A 108 7.61 -0.10 12.75
CA ILE A 108 6.17 0.11 12.53
C ILE A 108 5.54 0.96 13.64
N ASP A 109 6.06 0.89 14.87
CA ASP A 109 5.51 1.59 16.04
C ASP A 109 5.32 3.09 15.80
N ASN A 110 6.29 3.73 15.17
CA ASN A 110 6.22 5.16 14.85
C ASN A 110 5.08 5.46 13.86
N THR A 111 4.86 4.60 12.87
CA THR A 111 3.77 4.75 11.90
C THR A 111 2.42 4.55 12.59
N ILE A 112 2.32 3.52 13.41
CA ILE A 112 1.08 3.20 14.14
C ILE A 112 0.74 4.29 15.16
N SER A 113 1.73 4.87 15.84
CA SER A 113 1.50 5.99 16.76
C SER A 113 0.84 7.18 16.05
N LEU A 114 1.34 7.56 14.86
CA LEU A 114 0.74 8.64 14.07
C LEU A 114 -0.70 8.32 13.63
N ILE A 115 -0.98 7.06 13.30
CA ILE A 115 -2.32 6.61 12.90
C ILE A 115 -3.28 6.69 14.11
N LYS A 116 -2.82 6.28 15.29
CA LYS A 116 -3.57 6.36 16.55
C LYS A 116 -3.84 7.80 16.97
N ASP A 117 -2.88 8.69 16.83
CA ASP A 117 -3.06 10.12 17.09
C ASP A 117 -4.24 10.71 16.30
N GLU A 118 -4.53 10.17 15.12
CA GLU A 118 -5.61 10.60 14.24
C GLU A 118 -6.86 9.70 14.32
N MET A 119 -6.92 8.75 15.27
CA MET A 119 -8.04 7.82 15.53
C MET A 119 -8.46 7.03 14.28
N LYS A 120 -7.47 6.53 13.50
CA LYS A 120 -7.67 5.82 12.22
C LYS A 120 -7.31 4.33 12.29
N GLU A 121 -7.22 3.73 13.48
CA GLU A 121 -6.89 2.32 13.67
C GLU A 121 -7.87 1.39 12.96
N ASN A 122 -9.16 1.70 13.03
CA ASN A 122 -10.20 0.91 12.40
C ASN A 122 -10.20 1.01 10.86
N ASN A 123 -9.56 2.07 10.34
CA ASN A 123 -9.38 2.29 8.90
C ASN A 123 -7.97 1.88 8.45
N THR A 124 -7.30 1.03 9.20
CA THR A 124 -5.91 0.64 8.91
C THR A 124 -5.78 -0.87 8.79
N MET A 125 -4.94 -1.31 7.86
CA MET A 125 -4.57 -2.70 7.65
C MET A 125 -3.04 -2.84 7.54
N ILE A 126 -2.46 -3.67 8.39
CA ILE A 126 -1.05 -4.07 8.31
C ILE A 126 -0.93 -5.21 7.30
N ILE A 127 0.06 -5.14 6.42
CA ILE A 127 0.31 -6.15 5.39
C ILE A 127 1.71 -6.69 5.55
N LEU A 128 1.84 -8.00 5.80
CA LEU A 128 3.13 -8.68 5.72
C LEU A 128 3.57 -8.76 4.26
N ASN A 129 4.63 -8.03 3.93
CA ASN A 129 5.13 -7.86 2.57
C ASN A 129 6.56 -8.37 2.44
N MET A 130 6.93 -8.78 1.23
CA MET A 130 8.26 -9.31 0.89
C MET A 130 8.64 -10.51 1.79
N VAL A 131 7.66 -11.39 2.06
CA VAL A 131 7.87 -12.60 2.85
C VAL A 131 8.67 -13.60 2.03
N LYS A 132 9.83 -13.99 2.52
CA LYS A 132 10.68 -14.97 1.83
C LYS A 132 10.10 -16.37 1.95
N ALA A 133 10.29 -17.18 0.90
CA ALA A 133 9.96 -18.59 0.95
C ALA A 133 10.67 -19.27 2.14
N ASN A 134 9.96 -20.18 2.82
CA ASN A 134 10.42 -20.89 4.01
C ASN A 134 10.70 -20.00 5.24
N THR A 135 10.22 -18.75 5.26
CA THR A 135 10.25 -17.95 6.49
C THR A 135 9.20 -18.47 7.45
N THR A 136 9.61 -18.94 8.60
CA THR A 136 8.70 -19.20 9.72
C THR A 136 8.32 -17.84 10.31
N ILE A 137 7.08 -17.42 10.07
CA ILE A 137 6.52 -16.27 10.78
C ILE A 137 6.21 -16.79 12.18
N THR A 138 7.04 -16.38 13.13
CA THR A 138 6.90 -16.85 14.50
C THR A 138 5.63 -16.28 15.12
N GLU A 139 5.06 -17.01 16.08
CA GLU A 139 3.93 -16.50 16.88
C GLU A 139 4.28 -15.16 17.54
N ASP A 140 5.54 -14.94 17.89
CA ASP A 140 6.00 -13.69 18.50
C ASP A 140 5.86 -12.49 17.57
N ILE A 141 6.12 -12.67 16.27
CA ILE A 141 5.91 -11.63 15.26
C ILE A 141 4.42 -11.27 15.17
N LEU A 142 3.57 -12.27 15.05
CA LEU A 142 2.11 -12.07 14.98
C LEU A 142 1.57 -11.44 16.25
N LYS A 143 1.99 -11.91 17.43
CA LYS A 143 1.62 -11.32 18.73
C LYS A 143 2.06 -9.87 18.85
N SER A 144 3.29 -9.55 18.39
CA SER A 144 3.78 -8.17 18.38
C SER A 144 2.91 -7.26 17.51
N LEU A 145 2.54 -7.70 16.31
CA LEU A 145 1.66 -6.94 15.42
C LEU A 145 0.22 -6.83 15.99
N ASP A 146 -0.30 -7.90 16.56
CA ASP A 146 -1.66 -7.95 17.16
C ASP A 146 -1.77 -7.02 18.38
N SER A 147 -0.67 -6.79 19.09
CA SER A 147 -0.62 -5.87 20.23
C SER A 147 -1.05 -4.43 19.86
N HIS A 148 -0.92 -4.05 18.61
CA HIS A 148 -1.38 -2.73 18.11
C HIS A 148 -2.89 -2.62 17.99
N LYS A 149 -3.63 -3.75 18.03
CA LYS A 149 -5.10 -3.83 17.82
C LYS A 149 -5.54 -3.24 16.47
N ILE A 150 -4.71 -3.44 15.46
CA ILE A 150 -4.97 -3.06 14.06
C ILE A 150 -5.14 -4.33 13.25
N LYS A 151 -6.08 -4.30 12.30
CA LYS A 151 -6.31 -5.42 11.40
C LYS A 151 -5.03 -5.81 10.66
N ILE A 152 -4.67 -7.09 10.71
CA ILE A 152 -3.60 -7.67 9.89
C ILE A 152 -4.26 -8.35 8.68
N ALA A 153 -3.74 -8.09 7.48
CA ALA A 153 -4.21 -8.78 6.28
C ALA A 153 -3.96 -10.30 6.40
N GLN A 154 -4.93 -11.09 5.97
CA GLN A 154 -4.75 -12.54 5.89
C GLN A 154 -3.80 -12.93 4.74
N THR A 155 -3.82 -12.14 3.67
CA THR A 155 -2.93 -12.31 2.53
C THR A 155 -1.56 -11.74 2.83
N MET A 156 -0.54 -12.57 2.72
CA MET A 156 0.87 -12.17 2.76
C MET A 156 1.40 -12.05 1.34
N ILE A 157 2.23 -11.03 1.09
CA ILE A 157 2.88 -10.82 -0.20
C ILE A 157 4.29 -11.38 -0.12
N SER A 158 4.58 -12.37 -0.97
CA SER A 158 5.88 -13.01 -1.04
C SER A 158 6.94 -12.12 -1.71
N ASP A 159 8.22 -12.35 -1.37
CA ASP A 159 9.36 -11.72 -2.04
C ASP A 159 9.59 -12.38 -3.41
N LEU A 160 8.78 -12.00 -4.41
CA LEU A 160 8.84 -12.54 -5.76
C LEU A 160 9.36 -11.49 -6.75
N VAL A 161 10.23 -11.91 -7.66
CA VAL A 161 10.75 -11.07 -8.76
C VAL A 161 9.61 -10.51 -9.62
N ALA A 162 8.49 -11.22 -9.73
CA ALA A 162 7.32 -10.76 -10.46
C ALA A 162 6.84 -9.38 -9.99
N PHE A 163 6.82 -9.13 -8.68
CA PHE A 163 6.41 -7.84 -8.13
C PHE A 163 7.37 -6.70 -8.48
N THR A 164 8.67 -6.94 -8.48
CA THR A 164 9.65 -5.91 -8.83
C THR A 164 9.67 -5.60 -10.33
N ARG A 165 9.28 -6.56 -11.17
CA ARG A 165 9.20 -6.41 -12.64
C ARG A 165 7.83 -5.97 -13.13
N SER A 166 6.82 -5.96 -12.27
CA SER A 166 5.42 -5.68 -12.64
C SER A 166 5.22 -4.37 -13.41
N PRO A 167 5.92 -3.25 -13.11
CA PRO A 167 5.74 -2.03 -13.89
C PRO A 167 6.12 -2.17 -15.36
N LEU A 168 7.13 -2.98 -15.67
CA LEU A 168 7.55 -3.24 -17.06
C LEU A 168 6.65 -4.24 -17.76
N LEU A 169 6.06 -5.18 -17.01
CA LEU A 169 5.23 -6.27 -17.53
C LEU A 169 3.72 -5.96 -17.46
N LYS A 170 3.35 -4.75 -17.07
CA LYS A 170 1.95 -4.30 -16.92
C LYS A 170 1.17 -5.17 -15.92
N GLY A 171 1.80 -5.51 -14.81
CA GLY A 171 1.23 -6.34 -13.75
C GLY A 171 1.99 -7.63 -13.51
N VAL A 172 1.39 -8.53 -12.76
CA VAL A 172 2.00 -9.81 -12.34
C VAL A 172 1.33 -11.04 -12.96
N THR A 173 0.50 -10.87 -13.98
CA THR A 173 -0.31 -11.93 -14.62
C THR A 173 0.50 -13.11 -15.15
N ALA A 174 1.78 -12.89 -15.49
CA ALA A 174 2.70 -13.94 -15.94
C ALA A 174 3.11 -14.91 -14.80
N ASP A 175 2.97 -14.49 -13.53
CA ASP A 175 3.24 -15.30 -12.35
C ASP A 175 1.94 -15.59 -11.59
N ARG A 176 1.45 -16.82 -11.71
CA ARG A 176 0.17 -17.25 -11.11
C ARG A 176 0.15 -17.09 -9.58
N ASN A 177 1.29 -17.24 -8.91
CA ASN A 177 1.34 -17.08 -7.45
C ASN A 177 1.24 -15.62 -7.06
N ALA A 178 1.99 -14.74 -7.72
CA ALA A 178 1.93 -13.31 -7.51
C ALA A 178 0.53 -12.76 -7.82
N GLN A 179 -0.09 -13.18 -8.95
CA GLN A 179 -1.44 -12.76 -9.31
C GLN A 179 -2.45 -13.16 -8.25
N ARG A 180 -2.43 -14.42 -7.80
CA ARG A 180 -3.35 -14.88 -6.73
C ARG A 180 -3.19 -14.08 -5.44
N GLN A 181 -1.97 -13.72 -5.06
CA GLN A 181 -1.74 -12.91 -3.86
C GLN A 181 -2.31 -11.50 -4.02
N ILE A 182 -2.10 -10.86 -5.17
CA ILE A 182 -2.68 -9.53 -5.43
C ILE A 182 -4.20 -9.57 -5.50
N ASP A 183 -4.80 -10.57 -6.15
CA ASP A 183 -6.26 -10.73 -6.20
C ASP A 183 -6.85 -10.87 -4.80
N SER A 184 -6.24 -11.73 -3.98
CA SER A 184 -6.69 -11.94 -2.59
C SER A 184 -6.56 -10.69 -1.75
N LEU A 185 -5.43 -9.98 -1.85
CA LEU A 185 -5.23 -8.74 -1.10
C LEU A 185 -6.18 -7.64 -1.58
N THR A 186 -6.38 -7.50 -2.88
CA THR A 186 -7.35 -6.54 -3.45
C THR A 186 -8.75 -6.79 -2.90
N LYS A 187 -9.17 -8.06 -2.83
CA LYS A 187 -10.47 -8.42 -2.23
C LYS A 187 -10.55 -8.03 -0.75
N GLU A 188 -9.49 -8.24 0.04
CA GLU A 188 -9.46 -7.82 1.45
C GLU A 188 -9.52 -6.28 1.58
N VAL A 189 -8.82 -5.55 0.73
CA VAL A 189 -8.85 -4.07 0.66
C VAL A 189 -10.28 -3.59 0.38
N LEU A 190 -10.91 -4.11 -0.66
CA LEU A 190 -12.29 -3.74 -1.03
C LEU A 190 -13.30 -4.06 0.08
N THR A 191 -13.18 -5.24 0.71
CA THR A 191 -14.07 -5.65 1.81
C THR A 191 -13.91 -4.75 3.05
N THR A 192 -12.73 -4.14 3.24
CA THR A 192 -12.48 -3.25 4.38
C THR A 192 -12.99 -1.83 4.12
N LEU A 193 -13.16 -1.44 2.85
CA LEU A 193 -13.68 -0.13 2.43
C LEU A 193 -15.21 -0.01 2.47
N ILE A 194 -15.91 -1.14 2.56
CA ILE A 194 -17.37 -1.24 2.64
C ILE A 194 -17.80 -1.20 4.11
#